data_d77246bc0a8753e91d41a1037c4b96a0
#
_entry.id   d77246bc0a8753e91d41a1037c4b96a0
#
_cell.length_a   1.000
_cell.length_b   1.000
_cell.length_c   1.000
_cell.angle_alpha   90.00
_cell.angle_beta   90.00
_cell.angle_gamma   90.00
#
_symmetry.space_group_name_H-M   'P 1'
#
loop_
_entity.id
_entity.type
_entity.pdbx_description
1 polymer ?
#
loop_
_entity_poly.entity_id
_entity_poly.type
_entity_poly.pdbx_seq_one_letter_code
_entity_poly.pdbx_strand_id
1 'polypeptide(L)' 'MTKLELLVELYEREKYNLSCYSADYLLQKAKKGFEVQYNEHKEKVNLLSEIIGDYEKGVNKNG' A
#
# COMPACT_ATOMS: atom_id res chain seq x y z
N MET A 1 -0.52 -20.54 -0.30
CA MET A 1 -0.99 -19.15 -0.39
C MET A 1 -1.22 -18.78 -1.84
N THR A 2 -2.38 -18.23 -2.17
CA THR A 2 -2.69 -17.79 -3.52
C THR A 2 -2.03 -16.43 -3.80
N LYS A 3 -1.97 -16.08 -5.09
CA LYS A 3 -1.45 -14.76 -5.48
C LYS A 3 -2.27 -13.63 -4.87
N LEU A 4 -3.60 -13.82 -4.81
CA LEU A 4 -4.48 -12.81 -4.22
C LEU A 4 -4.19 -12.64 -2.73
N GLU A 5 -4.04 -13.75 -2.01
CA GLU A 5 -3.73 -13.69 -0.58
C GLU A 5 -2.40 -12.96 -0.34
N LEU A 6 -1.40 -13.24 -1.17
CA LEU A 6 -0.12 -12.56 -1.05
C LEU A 6 -0.24 -11.07 -1.32
N LEU A 7 -1.00 -10.69 -2.34
CA LEU A 7 -1.23 -9.28 -2.65
C LEU A 7 -1.94 -8.56 -1.52
N VAL A 8 -2.94 -9.19 -0.93
CA VAL A 8 -3.67 -8.62 0.22
C VAL A 8 -2.73 -8.46 1.41
N GLU A 9 -1.87 -9.44 1.66
CA GLU A 9 -0.90 -9.36 2.75
C GLU A 9 0.06 -8.20 2.55
N LEU A 10 0.58 -8.03 1.32
CA LEU A 10 1.45 -6.91 1.00
C LEU A 10 0.73 -5.56 1.15
N TYR A 11 -0.51 -5.51 0.72
CA TYR A 11 -1.34 -4.31 0.84
C TYR A 11 -1.53 -3.92 2.31
N GLU A 12 -1.88 -4.89 3.16
CA GLU A 12 -2.07 -4.63 4.58
C GLU A 12 -0.77 -4.18 5.24
N ARG A 13 0.35 -4.77 4.85
CA ARG A 13 1.66 -4.39 5.37
C ARG A 13 2.01 -2.95 5.01
N GLU A 14 1.79 -2.57 3.74
CA GLU A 14 2.07 -1.20 3.31
C GLU A 14 1.13 -0.19 3.95
N LYS A 15 -0.12 -0.57 4.14
CA LYS A 15 -1.08 0.28 4.88
C LYS A 15 -0.61 0.50 6.31
N TYR A 16 -0.11 -0.54 6.96
CA TYR A 16 0.41 -0.42 8.31
C TYR A 16 1.62 0.51 8.34
N ASN A 17 2.55 0.34 7.39
CA ASN A 17 3.72 1.20 7.30
C ASN A 17 3.32 2.65 7.08
N LEU A 18 2.36 2.88 6.20
CA LEU A 18 1.87 4.23 5.92
C LEU A 18 1.22 4.84 7.17
N SER A 19 0.49 4.04 7.93
CA SER A 19 -0.12 4.47 9.18
C SER A 19 0.94 4.91 10.19
N CYS A 20 2.05 4.18 10.28
CA CYS A 20 3.15 4.56 11.16
C CYS A 20 3.77 5.89 10.74
N TYR A 21 3.94 6.10 9.43
CA TYR A 21 4.42 7.38 8.93
C TYR A 21 3.47 8.52 9.27
N SER A 22 2.17 8.26 9.17
CA SER A 22 1.17 9.27 9.51
C SER A 22 1.26 9.69 10.97
N ALA A 23 1.52 8.75 11.86
CA ALA A 23 1.64 9.03 13.29
C ALA A 23 2.84 9.94 13.58
N ASP A 24 3.95 9.70 12.85
CA ASP A 24 5.18 10.45 13.07
C ASP A 24 5.34 11.64 12.13
N TYR A 25 4.40 11.83 11.22
CA TYR A 25 4.53 12.83 10.16
C TYR A 25 4.85 14.21 10.71
N LEU A 26 4.11 14.64 11.71
CA LEU A 26 4.29 15.98 12.28
C LEU A 26 5.65 16.12 12.96
N LEU A 27 6.14 15.06 13.58
CA LEU A 27 7.42 15.08 14.28
C LEU A 27 8.60 15.07 13.30
N GLN A 28 8.44 14.42 12.16
CA GLN A 28 9.52 14.24 11.20
C GLN A 28 9.43 15.14 9.99
N LYS A 29 8.45 16.02 10.00
CA LYS A 29 8.18 16.93 8.90
C LYS A 29 9.40 17.76 8.48
N ALA A 30 10.26 18.08 9.43
CA ALA A 30 11.45 18.88 9.18
C ALA A 30 12.59 18.09 8.53
N LYS A 31 12.53 16.76 8.54
CA LYS A 31 13.59 15.93 7.97
C LYS A 31 13.43 15.83 6.45
N LYS A 32 14.50 16.17 5.74
CA LYS A 32 14.51 16.02 4.27
C LYS A 32 14.41 14.54 3.91
N GLY A 33 13.64 14.25 2.87
CA GLY A 33 13.48 12.90 2.38
C GLY A 33 12.31 12.15 3.00
N PHE A 34 11.78 12.63 4.11
CA PHE A 34 10.62 11.97 4.72
C PHE A 34 9.43 11.97 3.79
N GLU A 35 9.16 13.10 3.14
CA GLU A 35 8.04 13.22 2.21
C GLU A 35 8.17 12.26 1.03
N VAL A 36 9.40 12.08 0.55
CA VAL A 36 9.66 11.16 -0.56
C VAL A 36 9.31 9.74 -0.15
N GLN A 37 9.77 9.31 1.02
CA GLN A 37 9.48 7.97 1.53
C GLN A 37 7.98 7.79 1.78
N TYR A 38 7.34 8.78 2.36
CA TYR A 38 5.90 8.75 2.60
C TYR A 38 5.13 8.58 1.29
N ASN A 39 5.49 9.38 0.28
CA ASN A 39 4.83 9.32 -1.01
C ASN A 39 5.08 7.98 -1.72
N GLU A 40 6.27 7.41 -1.59
CA GLU A 40 6.57 6.10 -2.16
C GLU A 40 5.68 5.02 -1.55
N HIS A 41 5.51 5.01 -0.23
CA HIS A 41 4.63 4.05 0.42
C HIS A 41 3.18 4.27 0.03
N LYS A 42 2.77 5.54 -0.08
CA LYS A 42 1.41 5.88 -0.50
C LYS A 42 1.13 5.38 -1.92
N GLU A 43 2.09 5.56 -2.82
CA GLU A 43 1.97 5.05 -4.19
C GLU A 43 1.88 3.54 -4.23
N LYS A 44 2.67 2.85 -3.39
CA LYS A 44 2.62 1.39 -3.30
C LYS A 44 1.26 0.91 -2.82
N VAL A 45 0.70 1.57 -1.83
CA VAL A 45 -0.64 1.23 -1.34
C VAL A 45 -1.67 1.39 -2.46
N ASN A 46 -1.62 2.51 -3.17
CA ASN A 46 -2.56 2.77 -4.25
C ASN A 46 -2.41 1.76 -5.39
N LEU A 47 -1.18 1.44 -5.76
CA LEU A 47 -0.90 0.47 -6.81
C LEU A 47 -1.37 -0.93 -6.43
N LEU A 48 -1.08 -1.34 -5.20
CA LEU A 48 -1.53 -2.65 -4.71
C LEU A 48 -3.04 -2.75 -4.68
N SER A 49 -3.71 -1.70 -4.24
CA SER A 49 -5.18 -1.65 -4.25
C SER A 49 -5.73 -1.83 -5.65
N GLU A 50 -5.12 -1.16 -6.63
CA GLU A 50 -5.51 -1.25 -8.03
C GLU A 50 -5.29 -2.65 -8.59
N ILE A 51 -4.12 -3.23 -8.31
CA ILE A 51 -3.79 -4.59 -8.77
C ILE A 51 -4.76 -5.61 -8.17
N ILE A 52 -5.05 -5.48 -6.89
CA ILE A 52 -5.99 -6.38 -6.20
C ILE A 52 -7.38 -6.27 -6.85
N GLY A 53 -7.84 -5.04 -7.10
CA GLY A 53 -9.12 -4.83 -7.74
C GLY A 53 -9.19 -5.46 -9.12
N ASP A 54 -8.15 -5.31 -9.92
CA ASP A 54 -8.09 -5.91 -11.25
C ASP A 54 -8.04 -7.42 -11.18
N TYR A 55 -7.28 -7.96 -10.23
CA TYR A 55 -7.20 -9.40 -10.05
C TYR A 55 -8.57 -10.00 -9.66
N GLU A 56 -9.27 -9.35 -8.75
CA GLU A 56 -10.59 -9.80 -8.33
C GLU A 56 -11.60 -9.74 -9.48
N LYS A 57 -11.54 -8.69 -10.28
CA LYS A 57 -12.40 -8.57 -11.46
C LYS A 57 -12.11 -9.67 -12.47
N GLY A 58 -10.85 -10.00 -12.66
CA GLY A 58 -10.45 -11.09 -13.54
C GLY A 58 -11.01 -12.43 -13.09
N VAL A 59 -10.90 -12.70 -11.79
CA VAL A 59 -11.46 -13.93 -11.21
C VAL A 59 -12.97 -13.96 -11.37
N ASN A 60 -13.64 -12.85 -11.11
CA ASN A 60 -15.10 -12.77 -11.26
C ASN A 60 -15.56 -12.95 -12.69
N LYS A 61 -14.80 -12.44 -13.65
CA LYS A 61 -15.14 -12.61 -15.06
C LYS A 61 -15.07 -14.06 -15.53
N ASN A 62 -14.14 -14.82 -14.94
CA ASN A 62 -13.90 -16.20 -15.32
C ASN A 62 -14.68 -17.19 -14.45
N GLY A 63 -15.30 -16.70 -13.43
CA GLY A 63 -16.05 -17.52 -12.48
C GLY A 63 -17.49 -17.80 -12.85
#